data_32d6e1a0b5d965526ff31c2d79b60669
#
_entry.id   32d6e1a0b5d965526ff31c2d79b60669
#
_cell.length_a   1.000
_cell.length_b   1.000
_cell.length_c   1.000
_cell.angle_alpha   90.00
_cell.angle_beta   90.00
_cell.angle_gamma   90.00
#
_symmetry.space_group_name_H-M   'P 1'
#
loop_
_entity.id
_entity.type
_entity.pdbx_description
1 polymer ?
#
loop_
_entity_poly.entity_id
_entity_poly.type
_entity_poly.pdbx_seq_one_letter_code
_entity_poly.pdbx_strand_id
1 'polypeptide(L)'
;KDVQDFEFTIEGNSLYMLQTRSGKRTAAAAVRIAVEMVKEKLITKEEALLRLEPRQIDQLLHPVIDPKAKLDVIAKGLPASPGAATGAAVFHADKAVEWATAGKDVILVRKETSPDDIHGMDVSRGILTAKGGMTSHAAVVARQMGKTCVAGCDTIDVDETTNRFMVGGKVVREGDFISLNGTTGEVILGKAPLIAPAMTGAFGVFMSWADAVRRLKVRANADTQRDARVARAFGAEGIGLCRTEHMFFAEDRIPIMQEMILARTREDREAALAKLLPMQRDDFKGLYREMKGYAVTIRLLDPPLHEFLPKREALMVEVAKLQLIHADRSIIEEKKRLLERVEELHEFNPMLGLRGCRLGIYYPEITRMQARAIFEAACDVTREGIRVQPEIMIPLVSMVREMRAQKEIVVAVAEETMRRHKKKIPYTVGTMIELPRAAVTADEIATEAEFFSFGTNDLTQTTFGFSRDDSGKFIQHYMNRSELCPQCGTKLEKTLSCAVCKVTYAKRAENILESDMFSTLDEAGVGLLVRMGVEKGRSTRPNLKIGICGEHAGDPKSVEFCHRIGLDYVSCSPYRVPIARLAAA
;
A
#
# COMPACT_ATOMS: atom_id res chain seq x y z
N LYS A 1 -20.36 -29.58 13.89
CA LYS A 1 -21.41 -28.75 13.26
C LYS A 1 -20.77 -27.91 12.14
N ASP A 2 -20.81 -28.39 10.90
CA ASP A 2 -20.38 -27.65 9.70
C ASP A 2 -21.05 -28.28 8.48
N VAL A 3 -21.00 -27.61 7.32
CA VAL A 3 -21.50 -28.12 6.03
C VAL A 3 -20.65 -29.30 5.61
N GLN A 4 -21.33 -30.40 5.31
CA GLN A 4 -20.70 -31.62 4.86
C GLN A 4 -21.10 -31.91 3.41
N ASP A 5 -20.15 -32.41 2.65
CA ASP A 5 -20.32 -33.02 1.36
C ASP A 5 -20.29 -34.54 1.56
N PHE A 6 -21.31 -35.25 1.13
CA PHE A 6 -21.38 -36.69 1.34
C PHE A 6 -21.87 -37.42 0.09
N GLU A 7 -21.36 -38.61 -0.06
CA GLU A 7 -21.74 -39.54 -1.11
C GLU A 7 -22.53 -40.69 -0.49
N PHE A 8 -23.61 -41.10 -1.14
CA PHE A 8 -24.42 -42.22 -0.70
C PHE A 8 -24.92 -43.03 -1.90
N THR A 9 -25.33 -44.26 -1.63
CA THR A 9 -26.05 -45.11 -2.57
C THR A 9 -27.29 -45.68 -1.91
N ILE A 10 -28.23 -46.07 -2.71
CA ILE A 10 -29.45 -46.75 -2.25
C ILE A 10 -29.53 -48.13 -2.92
N GLU A 11 -29.63 -49.16 -2.11
CA GLU A 11 -29.84 -50.53 -2.58
C GLU A 11 -31.11 -51.07 -1.93
N GLY A 12 -32.07 -51.38 -2.77
CA GLY A 12 -33.42 -51.68 -2.31
C GLY A 12 -34.03 -50.46 -1.58
N ASN A 13 -34.36 -50.62 -0.28
CA ASN A 13 -34.87 -49.53 0.57
C ASN A 13 -33.86 -49.04 1.61
N SER A 14 -32.62 -49.45 1.48
CA SER A 14 -31.55 -49.08 2.44
C SER A 14 -30.63 -48.04 1.86
N LEU A 15 -30.34 -46.98 2.65
CA LEU A 15 -29.39 -45.93 2.34
C LEU A 15 -28.02 -46.34 2.88
N TYR A 16 -27.00 -46.28 2.06
CA TYR A 16 -25.60 -46.53 2.45
C TYR A 16 -24.78 -45.26 2.26
N MET A 17 -24.24 -44.73 3.37
CA MET A 17 -23.28 -43.63 3.33
C MET A 17 -21.92 -44.14 2.90
N LEU A 18 -21.39 -43.64 1.78
CA LEU A 18 -20.12 -44.09 1.20
C LEU A 18 -18.96 -43.23 1.71
N GLN A 19 -19.14 -41.94 1.71
CA GLN A 19 -18.11 -40.98 2.14
C GLN A 19 -18.75 -39.70 2.67
N THR A 20 -18.07 -39.07 3.64
CA THR A 20 -18.36 -37.70 4.08
C THR A 20 -17.07 -36.90 4.19
N ARG A 21 -17.13 -35.64 3.81
CA ARG A 21 -16.01 -34.69 3.87
C ARG A 21 -16.52 -33.28 4.13
N SER A 22 -15.65 -32.39 4.64
CA SER A 22 -16.01 -30.98 4.78
C SER A 22 -16.29 -30.34 3.42
N GLY A 23 -17.44 -29.70 3.28
CA GLY A 23 -17.89 -29.08 2.02
C GLY A 23 -16.94 -27.97 1.59
N LYS A 24 -16.37 -28.08 0.38
CA LYS A 24 -15.60 -26.98 -0.23
C LYS A 24 -16.57 -25.86 -0.59
N ARG A 25 -16.17 -24.61 -0.27
CA ARG A 25 -17.04 -23.44 -0.46
C ARG A 25 -16.27 -22.19 -0.83
N THR A 26 -16.88 -21.30 -1.58
CA THR A 26 -16.35 -19.96 -1.86
C THR A 26 -16.44 -19.10 -0.60
N ALA A 27 -15.68 -18.02 -0.53
CA ALA A 27 -15.72 -17.06 0.58
C ALA A 27 -17.15 -16.51 0.79
N ALA A 28 -17.88 -16.20 -0.27
CA ALA A 28 -19.26 -15.73 -0.20
C ALA A 28 -20.21 -16.77 0.41
N ALA A 29 -20.06 -18.04 0.01
CA ALA A 29 -20.85 -19.14 0.59
C ALA A 29 -20.49 -19.37 2.06
N ALA A 30 -19.20 -19.28 2.43
CA ALA A 30 -18.72 -19.45 3.80
C ALA A 30 -19.31 -18.38 4.73
N VAL A 31 -19.31 -17.10 4.34
CA VAL A 31 -19.94 -16.01 5.10
C VAL A 31 -21.44 -16.24 5.26
N ARG A 32 -22.13 -16.56 4.15
CA ARG A 32 -23.56 -16.79 4.19
C ARG A 32 -23.94 -17.95 5.11
N ILE A 33 -23.25 -19.08 4.98
CA ILE A 33 -23.44 -20.27 5.84
C ILE A 33 -23.21 -19.92 7.31
N ALA A 34 -22.11 -19.22 7.63
CA ALA A 34 -21.82 -18.79 9.00
C ALA A 34 -22.98 -17.95 9.59
N VAL A 35 -23.49 -16.99 8.82
CA VAL A 35 -24.62 -16.14 9.25
C VAL A 35 -25.91 -16.95 9.42
N GLU A 36 -26.23 -17.87 8.52
CA GLU A 36 -27.41 -18.72 8.61
C GLU A 36 -27.31 -19.68 9.82
N MET A 37 -26.17 -20.31 10.05
CA MET A 37 -25.96 -21.19 11.22
C MET A 37 -26.11 -20.46 12.56
N VAL A 38 -25.72 -19.19 12.66
CA VAL A 38 -25.98 -18.38 13.86
C VAL A 38 -27.48 -18.10 14.00
N LYS A 39 -28.18 -17.76 12.93
CA LYS A 39 -29.64 -17.56 12.95
C LYS A 39 -30.39 -18.82 13.38
N GLU A 40 -29.93 -19.98 12.94
CA GLU A 40 -30.46 -21.30 13.33
C GLU A 40 -29.99 -21.76 14.72
N LYS A 41 -29.21 -20.94 15.43
CA LYS A 41 -28.65 -21.24 16.77
C LYS A 41 -27.78 -22.50 16.81
N LEU A 42 -27.15 -22.84 15.70
CA LEU A 42 -26.23 -23.98 15.59
C LEU A 42 -24.83 -23.65 16.13
N ILE A 43 -24.42 -22.39 15.99
CA ILE A 43 -23.13 -21.84 16.45
C ILE A 43 -23.33 -20.44 17.04
N THR A 44 -22.37 -19.96 17.81
CA THR A 44 -22.33 -18.58 18.32
C THR A 44 -21.76 -17.64 17.25
N LYS A 45 -21.84 -16.32 17.49
CA LYS A 45 -21.23 -15.31 16.61
C LYS A 45 -19.70 -15.42 16.61
N GLU A 46 -19.12 -15.67 17.78
CA GLU A 46 -17.69 -15.86 17.98
C GLU A 46 -17.19 -17.09 17.23
N GLU A 47 -17.91 -18.23 17.34
CA GLU A 47 -17.60 -19.43 16.56
C GLU A 47 -17.71 -19.18 15.06
N ALA A 48 -18.67 -18.35 14.61
CA ALA A 48 -18.84 -17.99 13.21
C ALA A 48 -17.64 -17.17 12.71
N LEU A 49 -17.14 -16.19 13.49
CA LEU A 49 -15.97 -15.38 13.17
C LEU A 49 -14.72 -16.24 13.01
N LEU A 50 -14.49 -17.20 13.91
CA LEU A 50 -13.35 -18.11 13.89
C LEU A 50 -13.34 -19.11 12.71
N ARG A 51 -14.45 -19.27 11.99
CA ARG A 51 -14.55 -20.20 10.85
C ARG A 51 -14.05 -19.63 9.54
N LEU A 52 -13.85 -18.33 9.45
CA LEU A 52 -13.34 -17.66 8.27
C LEU A 52 -11.93 -17.15 8.52
N GLU A 53 -11.00 -17.57 7.67
CA GLU A 53 -9.69 -16.95 7.65
C GLU A 53 -9.81 -15.53 7.06
N PRO A 54 -9.23 -14.50 7.69
CA PRO A 54 -9.34 -13.13 7.22
C PRO A 54 -8.93 -12.94 5.75
N ARG A 55 -7.95 -13.70 5.26
CA ARG A 55 -7.50 -13.65 3.86
C ARG A 55 -8.58 -14.12 2.86
N GLN A 56 -9.53 -14.95 3.27
CA GLN A 56 -10.63 -15.39 2.39
C GLN A 56 -11.57 -14.24 2.04
N ILE A 57 -11.69 -13.25 2.93
CA ILE A 57 -12.53 -12.07 2.71
C ILE A 57 -12.03 -11.23 1.54
N ASP A 58 -10.73 -11.24 1.24
CA ASP A 58 -10.15 -10.46 0.15
C ASP A 58 -10.89 -10.67 -1.19
N GLN A 59 -11.29 -11.91 -1.46
CA GLN A 59 -12.07 -12.23 -2.66
C GLN A 59 -13.44 -11.54 -2.73
N LEU A 60 -14.00 -11.11 -1.59
CA LEU A 60 -15.31 -10.44 -1.52
C LEU A 60 -15.23 -8.93 -1.71
N LEU A 61 -14.04 -8.36 -1.68
CA LEU A 61 -13.79 -6.93 -1.72
C LEU A 61 -13.55 -6.40 -3.14
N HIS A 62 -13.43 -7.30 -4.09
CA HIS A 62 -13.16 -6.98 -5.49
C HIS A 62 -14.36 -7.35 -6.39
N PRO A 63 -14.52 -6.67 -7.53
CA PRO A 63 -15.48 -7.11 -8.54
C PRO A 63 -15.20 -8.56 -8.94
N VAL A 64 -16.25 -9.31 -9.22
CA VAL A 64 -16.15 -10.69 -9.72
C VAL A 64 -16.85 -10.79 -11.07
N ILE A 65 -16.42 -11.71 -11.92
CA ILE A 65 -17.12 -12.01 -13.16
C ILE A 65 -18.42 -12.72 -12.83
N ASP A 66 -19.51 -12.35 -13.53
CA ASP A 66 -20.79 -13.06 -13.39
C ASP A 66 -20.59 -14.55 -13.73
N PRO A 67 -20.86 -15.47 -12.78
CA PRO A 67 -20.68 -16.91 -13.01
C PRO A 67 -21.54 -17.48 -14.15
N LYS A 68 -22.58 -16.76 -14.57
CA LYS A 68 -23.46 -17.15 -15.66
C LYS A 68 -22.98 -16.69 -17.04
N ALA A 69 -21.91 -15.88 -17.08
CA ALA A 69 -21.38 -15.35 -18.33
C ALA A 69 -20.70 -16.44 -19.16
N LYS A 70 -20.95 -16.41 -20.47
CA LYS A 70 -20.16 -17.21 -21.42
C LYS A 70 -18.86 -16.45 -21.71
N LEU A 71 -17.72 -17.06 -21.40
CA LEU A 71 -16.42 -16.44 -21.47
C LEU A 71 -15.55 -17.08 -22.55
N ASP A 72 -14.83 -16.26 -23.33
CA ASP A 72 -13.79 -16.71 -24.25
C ASP A 72 -12.42 -16.57 -23.56
N VAL A 73 -12.06 -17.59 -22.78
CA VAL A 73 -10.76 -17.62 -22.07
C VAL A 73 -9.66 -17.94 -23.09
N ILE A 74 -8.75 -16.99 -23.28
CA ILE A 74 -7.66 -17.09 -24.28
C ILE A 74 -6.29 -17.43 -23.68
N ALA A 75 -6.09 -17.15 -22.39
CA ALA A 75 -4.83 -17.43 -21.70
C ALA A 75 -5.06 -17.59 -20.19
N LYS A 76 -4.03 -18.11 -19.50
CA LYS A 76 -4.02 -18.23 -18.05
C LYS A 76 -2.62 -17.96 -17.51
N GLY A 77 -2.52 -17.04 -16.55
CA GLY A 77 -1.33 -16.69 -15.80
C GLY A 77 -1.48 -16.96 -14.31
N LEU A 78 -0.61 -16.35 -13.51
CA LEU A 78 -0.69 -16.44 -12.05
C LEU A 78 -1.74 -15.46 -11.51
N PRO A 79 -2.59 -15.89 -10.56
CA PRO A 79 -3.57 -15.05 -9.89
C PRO A 79 -2.86 -14.10 -8.90
N ALA A 80 -2.23 -13.04 -9.42
CA ALA A 80 -1.30 -12.21 -8.68
C ALA A 80 -1.98 -11.18 -7.75
N SER A 81 -3.16 -10.68 -8.14
CA SER A 81 -4.01 -9.84 -7.29
C SER A 81 -5.48 -10.11 -7.62
N PRO A 82 -6.33 -10.34 -6.60
CA PRO A 82 -7.70 -10.81 -6.79
C PRO A 82 -8.60 -9.80 -7.49
N GLY A 83 -9.80 -10.28 -7.88
CA GLY A 83 -10.83 -9.48 -8.52
C GLY A 83 -10.99 -9.73 -10.00
N ALA A 84 -11.88 -8.98 -10.61
CA ALA A 84 -12.11 -8.98 -12.05
C ALA A 84 -12.04 -7.56 -12.60
N ALA A 85 -11.44 -7.40 -13.76
CA ALA A 85 -11.33 -6.12 -14.44
C ALA A 85 -11.64 -6.28 -15.92
N THR A 86 -12.26 -5.27 -16.50
CA THR A 86 -12.54 -5.18 -17.95
C THR A 86 -12.09 -3.83 -18.47
N GLY A 87 -11.41 -3.79 -19.59
CA GLY A 87 -10.94 -2.55 -20.22
C GLY A 87 -10.32 -2.78 -21.59
N ALA A 88 -9.99 -1.69 -22.25
CA ALA A 88 -9.23 -1.70 -23.51
C ALA A 88 -7.76 -2.01 -23.22
N ALA A 89 -7.15 -2.90 -23.97
CA ALA A 89 -5.73 -3.23 -23.84
C ALA A 89 -4.87 -2.03 -24.22
N VAL A 90 -3.90 -1.68 -23.37
CA VAL A 90 -2.90 -0.61 -23.60
C VAL A 90 -1.52 -1.15 -23.27
N PHE A 91 -0.51 -0.81 -24.06
CA PHE A 91 0.82 -1.39 -23.96
C PHE A 91 1.88 -0.44 -23.38
N HIS A 92 1.51 0.82 -23.14
CA HIS A 92 2.38 1.84 -22.55
C HIS A 92 1.68 2.57 -21.40
N ALA A 93 2.44 2.86 -20.33
CA ALA A 93 1.92 3.51 -19.13
C ALA A 93 1.34 4.90 -19.44
N ASP A 94 2.05 5.73 -20.24
CA ASP A 94 1.59 7.06 -20.64
C ASP A 94 0.28 7.01 -21.43
N LYS A 95 0.14 6.00 -22.31
CA LYS A 95 -1.09 5.78 -23.08
C LYS A 95 -2.25 5.36 -22.21
N ALA A 96 -1.98 4.58 -21.15
CA ALA A 96 -2.99 4.24 -20.16
C ALA A 96 -3.51 5.50 -19.46
N VAL A 97 -2.64 6.43 -19.09
CA VAL A 97 -3.03 7.71 -18.49
C VAL A 97 -3.85 8.55 -19.47
N GLU A 98 -3.40 8.71 -20.71
CA GLU A 98 -4.14 9.46 -21.74
C GLU A 98 -5.58 8.93 -21.88
N TRP A 99 -5.74 7.63 -22.01
CA TRP A 99 -7.06 7.02 -22.23
C TRP A 99 -7.94 7.02 -20.98
N ALA A 100 -7.35 6.80 -19.80
CA ALA A 100 -8.09 6.88 -18.56
C ALA A 100 -8.57 8.32 -18.27
N THR A 101 -7.75 9.32 -18.56
CA THR A 101 -8.11 10.75 -18.47
C THR A 101 -9.25 11.09 -19.44
N ALA A 102 -9.29 10.46 -20.61
CA ALA A 102 -10.40 10.55 -21.56
C ALA A 102 -11.64 9.71 -21.16
N GLY A 103 -11.66 9.13 -19.94
CA GLY A 103 -12.79 8.38 -19.40
C GLY A 103 -12.92 6.94 -19.90
N LYS A 104 -11.89 6.36 -20.52
CA LYS A 104 -11.88 4.96 -20.95
C LYS A 104 -11.37 4.05 -19.84
N ASP A 105 -12.01 2.91 -19.65
CA ASP A 105 -11.47 1.82 -18.84
C ASP A 105 -10.37 1.09 -19.60
N VAL A 106 -9.19 0.97 -19.01
CA VAL A 106 -8.00 0.37 -19.64
C VAL A 106 -7.42 -0.77 -18.82
N ILE A 107 -6.82 -1.73 -19.50
CA ILE A 107 -5.98 -2.81 -18.94
C ILE A 107 -4.56 -2.58 -19.43
N LEU A 108 -3.62 -2.36 -18.52
CA LEU A 108 -2.22 -2.25 -18.86
C LEU A 108 -1.62 -3.62 -19.14
N VAL A 109 -1.10 -3.81 -20.35
CA VAL A 109 -0.46 -5.05 -20.79
C VAL A 109 1.02 -4.80 -21.01
N ARG A 110 1.88 -5.49 -20.27
CA ARG A 110 3.33 -5.34 -20.36
C ARG A 110 4.01 -6.69 -20.48
N LYS A 111 5.20 -6.70 -21.06
CA LYS A 111 6.08 -7.87 -20.95
C LYS A 111 6.46 -8.12 -19.49
N GLU A 112 6.86 -7.05 -18.81
CA GLU A 112 7.16 -6.96 -17.39
C GLU A 112 6.99 -5.49 -16.97
N THR A 113 6.48 -5.20 -15.78
CA THR A 113 6.38 -3.82 -15.29
C THR A 113 7.62 -3.39 -14.54
N SER A 114 7.93 -2.11 -14.61
CA SER A 114 8.99 -1.42 -13.87
C SER A 114 8.39 -0.30 -12.99
N PRO A 115 9.17 0.31 -12.09
CA PRO A 115 8.73 1.48 -11.33
C PRO A 115 8.24 2.63 -12.22
N ASP A 116 8.76 2.76 -13.43
CA ASP A 116 8.34 3.79 -14.37
C ASP A 116 6.90 3.57 -14.89
N ASP A 117 6.31 2.38 -14.72
CA ASP A 117 4.94 2.06 -15.13
C ASP A 117 3.88 2.39 -14.07
N ILE A 118 4.27 2.81 -12.86
CA ILE A 118 3.36 3.00 -11.71
C ILE A 118 2.19 3.91 -12.04
N HIS A 119 2.42 5.03 -12.73
CA HIS A 119 1.37 5.98 -13.11
C HIS A 119 0.33 5.36 -14.05
N GLY A 120 0.76 4.51 -14.99
CA GLY A 120 -0.13 3.75 -15.86
C GLY A 120 -0.87 2.63 -15.13
N MET A 121 -0.21 1.97 -14.16
CA MET A 121 -0.84 0.95 -13.32
C MET A 121 -1.95 1.55 -12.44
N ASP A 122 -1.73 2.74 -11.90
CA ASP A 122 -2.69 3.40 -11.01
C ASP A 122 -4.01 3.74 -11.71
N VAL A 123 -3.96 4.23 -12.92
CA VAL A 123 -5.16 4.58 -13.69
C VAL A 123 -5.84 3.37 -14.34
N SER A 124 -5.14 2.24 -14.49
CA SER A 124 -5.66 1.03 -15.11
C SER A 124 -6.66 0.29 -14.22
N ARG A 125 -7.66 -0.35 -14.82
CA ARG A 125 -8.60 -1.25 -14.13
C ARG A 125 -7.94 -2.57 -13.74
N GLY A 126 -6.96 -3.01 -14.50
CA GLY A 126 -6.20 -4.23 -14.24
C GLY A 126 -4.87 -4.27 -14.97
N ILE A 127 -4.00 -5.17 -14.55
CA ILE A 127 -2.64 -5.33 -15.06
C ILE A 127 -2.45 -6.78 -15.55
N LEU A 128 -1.90 -6.93 -16.76
CA LEU A 128 -1.52 -8.20 -17.34
C LEU A 128 -0.03 -8.18 -17.68
N THR A 129 0.72 -9.16 -17.21
CA THR A 129 2.14 -9.31 -17.61
C THR A 129 2.44 -10.70 -18.15
N ALA A 130 3.26 -10.74 -19.22
CA ALA A 130 3.75 -12.01 -19.79
C ALA A 130 4.75 -12.68 -18.85
N LYS A 131 5.58 -11.92 -18.16
CA LYS A 131 6.58 -12.40 -17.20
C LYS A 131 6.29 -11.92 -15.79
N GLY A 132 6.96 -12.54 -14.83
CA GLY A 132 6.88 -12.18 -13.42
C GLY A 132 6.16 -13.22 -12.57
N GLY A 133 6.54 -13.30 -11.29
CA GLY A 133 5.95 -14.19 -10.30
C GLY A 133 5.00 -13.45 -9.36
N MET A 134 4.55 -14.14 -8.31
CA MET A 134 3.71 -13.58 -7.24
C MET A 134 4.38 -12.45 -6.44
N THR A 135 5.69 -12.32 -6.55
CA THR A 135 6.54 -11.29 -5.91
C THR A 135 7.12 -10.30 -6.90
N SER A 136 6.69 -10.34 -8.17
CA SER A 136 7.10 -9.36 -9.19
C SER A 136 6.57 -7.97 -8.86
N HIS A 137 7.19 -6.94 -9.42
CA HIS A 137 6.74 -5.54 -9.30
C HIS A 137 5.25 -5.39 -9.63
N ALA A 138 4.79 -5.97 -10.75
CA ALA A 138 3.36 -5.95 -11.13
C ALA A 138 2.47 -6.51 -10.03
N ALA A 139 2.82 -7.68 -9.47
CA ALA A 139 2.01 -8.37 -8.47
C ALA A 139 1.96 -7.61 -7.13
N VAL A 140 3.08 -7.06 -6.69
CA VAL A 140 3.18 -6.33 -5.41
C VAL A 140 2.43 -5.02 -5.49
N VAL A 141 2.73 -4.21 -6.51
CA VAL A 141 2.11 -2.88 -6.70
C VAL A 141 0.61 -3.00 -6.96
N ALA A 142 0.18 -3.96 -7.80
CA ALA A 142 -1.25 -4.17 -8.03
C ALA A 142 -2.03 -4.51 -6.74
N ARG A 143 -1.46 -5.35 -5.87
CA ARG A 143 -2.08 -5.64 -4.55
C ARG A 143 -2.14 -4.42 -3.65
N GLN A 144 -1.10 -3.58 -3.64
CA GLN A 144 -1.10 -2.35 -2.86
C GLN A 144 -2.18 -1.37 -3.35
N MET A 145 -2.34 -1.26 -4.66
CA MET A 145 -3.33 -0.39 -5.30
C MET A 145 -4.76 -1.00 -5.32
N GLY A 146 -4.95 -2.25 -4.88
CA GLY A 146 -6.22 -2.96 -4.99
C GLY A 146 -6.66 -3.21 -6.44
N LYS A 147 -5.71 -3.34 -7.37
CA LYS A 147 -5.95 -3.58 -8.79
C LYS A 147 -5.91 -5.07 -9.11
N THR A 148 -6.81 -5.52 -9.96
CA THR A 148 -6.77 -6.89 -10.50
C THR A 148 -5.47 -7.12 -11.27
N CYS A 149 -4.76 -8.23 -10.99
CA CYS A 149 -3.53 -8.54 -11.70
C CYS A 149 -3.44 -10.02 -12.06
N VAL A 150 -3.12 -10.28 -13.33
CA VAL A 150 -2.68 -11.57 -13.83
C VAL A 150 -1.23 -11.41 -14.28
N ALA A 151 -0.30 -12.08 -13.58
CA ALA A 151 1.13 -11.98 -13.86
C ALA A 151 1.69 -13.30 -14.41
N GLY A 152 2.86 -13.24 -15.07
CA GLY A 152 3.53 -14.45 -15.57
C GLY A 152 2.67 -15.28 -16.50
N CYS A 153 1.92 -14.63 -17.38
CA CYS A 153 1.14 -15.29 -18.42
C CYS A 153 2.06 -15.62 -19.61
N ASP A 154 2.90 -16.63 -19.48
CA ASP A 154 3.95 -17.01 -20.43
C ASP A 154 3.44 -17.46 -21.81
N THR A 155 2.16 -17.77 -21.90
CA THR A 155 1.48 -18.13 -23.15
C THR A 155 1.18 -16.95 -24.05
N ILE A 156 1.24 -15.70 -23.55
CA ILE A 156 1.08 -14.49 -24.35
C ILE A 156 2.43 -13.97 -24.82
N ASP A 157 2.54 -13.66 -26.10
CA ASP A 157 3.70 -12.98 -26.67
C ASP A 157 3.40 -11.48 -26.88
N VAL A 158 3.93 -10.65 -25.99
CA VAL A 158 3.69 -9.21 -25.96
C VAL A 158 4.73 -8.49 -26.82
N ASP A 159 4.28 -7.77 -27.83
CA ASP A 159 5.09 -6.88 -28.67
C ASP A 159 4.70 -5.41 -28.39
N GLU A 160 5.47 -4.77 -27.53
CA GLU A 160 5.25 -3.38 -27.12
C GLU A 160 5.53 -2.38 -28.23
N THR A 161 6.32 -2.75 -29.26
CA THR A 161 6.62 -1.88 -30.41
C THR A 161 5.47 -1.79 -31.39
N THR A 162 4.72 -2.87 -31.55
CA THR A 162 3.55 -2.91 -32.44
C THR A 162 2.23 -2.86 -31.68
N ASN A 163 2.27 -2.61 -30.36
CA ASN A 163 1.12 -2.47 -29.46
C ASN A 163 0.11 -3.61 -29.61
N ARG A 164 0.58 -4.85 -29.44
CA ARG A 164 -0.24 -6.05 -29.51
C ARG A 164 0.33 -7.20 -28.68
N PHE A 165 -0.49 -8.17 -28.39
CA PHE A 165 0.00 -9.49 -27.98
C PHE A 165 -0.67 -10.60 -28.79
N MET A 166 0.00 -11.74 -28.87
CA MET A 166 -0.49 -12.95 -29.55
C MET A 166 -0.64 -14.11 -28.55
N VAL A 167 -1.69 -14.90 -28.74
CA VAL A 167 -1.95 -16.12 -27.96
C VAL A 167 -2.81 -17.09 -28.73
N GLY A 168 -2.36 -18.36 -28.87
CA GLY A 168 -3.17 -19.40 -29.51
C GLY A 168 -3.67 -19.05 -30.93
N GLY A 169 -2.89 -18.29 -31.71
CA GLY A 169 -3.26 -17.82 -33.05
C GLY A 169 -4.20 -16.60 -33.06
N LYS A 170 -4.66 -16.12 -31.90
CA LYS A 170 -5.42 -14.86 -31.76
C LYS A 170 -4.46 -13.68 -31.58
N VAL A 171 -4.84 -12.52 -32.11
CA VAL A 171 -4.09 -11.25 -31.96
C VAL A 171 -4.98 -10.27 -31.22
N VAL A 172 -4.50 -9.74 -30.13
CA VAL A 172 -5.13 -8.64 -29.39
C VAL A 172 -4.32 -7.37 -29.61
N ARG A 173 -4.94 -6.34 -30.15
CA ARG A 173 -4.33 -5.05 -30.46
C ARG A 173 -4.70 -4.01 -29.44
N GLU A 174 -3.96 -2.91 -29.42
CA GLU A 174 -4.30 -1.74 -28.62
C GLU A 174 -5.74 -1.29 -28.92
N GLY A 175 -6.52 -1.13 -27.85
CA GLY A 175 -7.94 -0.76 -27.94
C GLY A 175 -8.91 -1.94 -27.95
N ASP A 176 -8.46 -3.16 -28.20
CA ASP A 176 -9.31 -4.33 -28.07
C ASP A 176 -9.66 -4.55 -26.59
N PHE A 177 -10.94 -4.91 -26.34
CA PHE A 177 -11.36 -5.18 -24.97
C PHE A 177 -10.92 -6.55 -24.51
N ILE A 178 -10.34 -6.59 -23.31
CA ILE A 178 -10.03 -7.81 -22.58
C ILE A 178 -10.58 -7.71 -21.17
N SER A 179 -10.79 -8.86 -20.56
CA SER A 179 -11.15 -8.96 -19.15
C SER A 179 -10.18 -9.89 -18.42
N LEU A 180 -9.85 -9.55 -17.19
CA LEU A 180 -8.95 -10.32 -16.33
C LEU A 180 -9.74 -10.88 -15.15
N ASN A 181 -9.51 -12.14 -14.84
CA ASN A 181 -9.91 -12.75 -13.58
C ASN A 181 -8.65 -12.97 -12.71
N GLY A 182 -8.35 -12.02 -11.86
CA GLY A 182 -7.18 -12.08 -10.98
C GLY A 182 -7.29 -13.14 -9.88
N THR A 183 -8.48 -13.71 -9.66
CA THR A 183 -8.70 -14.80 -8.69
C THR A 183 -8.33 -16.16 -9.29
N THR A 184 -8.59 -16.37 -10.57
CA THR A 184 -8.33 -17.65 -11.28
C THR A 184 -7.09 -17.58 -12.18
N GLY A 185 -6.60 -16.37 -12.48
CA GLY A 185 -5.52 -16.10 -13.43
C GLY A 185 -5.94 -16.10 -14.89
N GLU A 186 -7.24 -16.09 -15.20
CA GLU A 186 -7.76 -16.17 -16.57
C GLU A 186 -7.71 -14.81 -17.27
N VAL A 187 -7.32 -14.84 -18.55
CA VAL A 187 -7.39 -13.73 -19.50
C VAL A 187 -8.48 -14.04 -20.50
N ILE A 188 -9.44 -13.14 -20.63
CA ILE A 188 -10.67 -13.35 -21.40
C ILE A 188 -10.74 -12.31 -22.52
N LEU A 189 -11.02 -12.74 -23.72
CA LEU A 189 -11.24 -11.85 -24.86
C LEU A 189 -12.62 -11.18 -24.75
N GLY A 190 -12.66 -9.86 -24.91
CA GLY A 190 -13.88 -9.08 -24.83
C GLY A 190 -14.27 -8.61 -23.43
N LYS A 191 -15.47 -8.04 -23.33
CA LYS A 191 -16.04 -7.51 -22.09
C LYS A 191 -16.77 -8.58 -21.32
N ALA A 192 -16.26 -8.99 -20.16
CA ALA A 192 -16.98 -9.83 -19.22
C ALA A 192 -17.92 -8.97 -18.34
N PRO A 193 -19.16 -9.40 -18.07
CA PRO A 193 -20.02 -8.72 -17.11
C PRO A 193 -19.45 -8.88 -15.69
N LEU A 194 -19.35 -7.76 -14.98
CA LEU A 194 -18.79 -7.71 -13.62
C LEU A 194 -19.89 -7.45 -12.59
N ILE A 195 -19.81 -8.16 -11.47
CA ILE A 195 -20.62 -7.92 -10.27
C ILE A 195 -19.76 -7.14 -9.29
N ALA A 196 -20.20 -5.94 -8.90
CA ALA A 196 -19.51 -5.10 -7.94
C ALA A 196 -19.49 -5.72 -6.54
N PRO A 197 -18.42 -5.53 -5.75
CA PRO A 197 -18.38 -5.97 -4.36
C PRO A 197 -19.41 -5.19 -3.54
N ALA A 198 -20.09 -5.87 -2.61
CA ALA A 198 -21.07 -5.23 -1.74
C ALA A 198 -20.84 -5.64 -0.27
N MET A 199 -20.60 -4.63 0.60
CA MET A 199 -20.55 -4.80 2.05
C MET A 199 -21.94 -4.90 2.68
N THR A 200 -22.89 -5.53 1.97
CA THR A 200 -24.30 -5.64 2.34
C THR A 200 -24.72 -7.09 2.58
N GLY A 201 -25.95 -7.30 3.05
CA GLY A 201 -26.49 -8.64 3.27
C GLY A 201 -25.74 -9.40 4.35
N ALA A 202 -25.46 -10.68 4.11
CA ALA A 202 -24.78 -11.56 5.06
C ALA A 202 -23.38 -11.06 5.42
N PHE A 203 -22.64 -10.48 4.47
CA PHE A 203 -21.30 -9.96 4.73
C PHE A 203 -21.33 -8.74 5.67
N GLY A 204 -22.27 -7.82 5.47
CA GLY A 204 -22.45 -6.68 6.39
C GLY A 204 -22.80 -7.12 7.82
N VAL A 205 -23.67 -8.12 7.96
CA VAL A 205 -24.03 -8.71 9.26
C VAL A 205 -22.80 -9.35 9.93
N PHE A 206 -22.05 -10.15 9.18
CA PHE A 206 -20.85 -10.82 9.66
C PHE A 206 -19.79 -9.80 10.16
N MET A 207 -19.53 -8.76 9.36
CA MET A 207 -18.58 -7.70 9.74
C MET A 207 -19.05 -6.87 10.94
N SER A 208 -20.37 -6.72 11.14
CA SER A 208 -20.88 -6.05 12.35
C SER A 208 -20.61 -6.83 13.63
N TRP A 209 -20.55 -8.17 13.56
CA TRP A 209 -20.15 -9.01 14.68
C TRP A 209 -18.66 -8.84 15.00
N ALA A 210 -17.81 -8.81 13.96
CA ALA A 210 -16.39 -8.54 14.13
C ALA A 210 -16.15 -7.19 14.84
N ASP A 211 -16.86 -6.14 14.40
CA ASP A 211 -16.77 -4.82 15.05
C ASP A 211 -17.24 -4.81 16.50
N ALA A 212 -18.20 -5.64 16.85
CA ALA A 212 -18.72 -5.71 18.24
C ALA A 212 -17.72 -6.39 19.21
N VAL A 213 -16.86 -7.27 18.71
CA VAL A 213 -15.90 -8.05 19.52
C VAL A 213 -14.53 -7.39 19.60
N ARG A 214 -14.06 -6.80 18.50
CA ARG A 214 -12.71 -6.23 18.44
C ARG A 214 -12.52 -5.06 19.39
N ARG A 215 -11.38 -5.03 20.06
CA ARG A 215 -10.88 -3.89 20.84
C ARG A 215 -10.04 -2.94 19.97
N LEU A 216 -9.19 -3.52 19.11
CA LEU A 216 -8.27 -2.81 18.24
C LEU A 216 -9.05 -2.06 17.17
N LYS A 217 -8.84 -0.74 17.05
CA LYS A 217 -9.45 0.07 16.00
C LYS A 217 -8.75 -0.15 14.66
N VAL A 218 -9.50 -0.02 13.57
CA VAL A 218 -8.95 -0.15 12.22
C VAL A 218 -9.11 1.16 11.48
N ARG A 219 -7.97 1.76 11.11
CA ARG A 219 -7.85 2.97 10.29
C ARG A 219 -7.34 2.62 8.91
N ALA A 220 -7.33 3.57 8.00
CA ALA A 220 -6.78 3.39 6.66
C ALA A 220 -5.58 4.30 6.39
N ASN A 221 -4.69 3.83 5.50
CA ASN A 221 -3.72 4.65 4.82
C ASN A 221 -4.43 5.25 3.59
N ALA A 222 -4.59 6.55 3.54
CA ALA A 222 -5.33 7.23 2.48
C ALA A 222 -4.75 8.62 2.24
N ASP A 223 -4.38 8.90 1.00
CA ASP A 223 -3.67 10.11 0.61
C ASP A 223 -4.57 11.02 -0.24
N THR A 224 -5.68 10.49 -0.77
CA THR A 224 -6.66 11.21 -1.59
C THR A 224 -8.06 11.14 -1.00
N GLN A 225 -8.92 12.09 -1.40
CA GLN A 225 -10.34 12.07 -1.05
C GLN A 225 -11.02 10.76 -1.51
N ARG A 226 -10.63 10.22 -2.66
CA ARG A 226 -11.14 8.95 -3.19
C ARG A 226 -10.82 7.79 -2.27
N ASP A 227 -9.55 7.69 -1.85
CA ASP A 227 -9.10 6.62 -0.95
C ASP A 227 -9.82 6.69 0.40
N ALA A 228 -9.96 7.91 0.94
CA ALA A 228 -10.69 8.15 2.18
C ALA A 228 -12.15 7.70 2.09
N ARG A 229 -12.82 7.97 0.95
CA ARG A 229 -14.19 7.53 0.69
C ARG A 229 -14.30 6.01 0.63
N VAL A 230 -13.40 5.34 -0.09
CA VAL A 230 -13.34 3.87 -0.18
C VAL A 230 -13.08 3.26 1.20
N ALA A 231 -12.11 3.80 1.94
CA ALA A 231 -11.80 3.34 3.30
C ALA A 231 -13.03 3.44 4.23
N ARG A 232 -13.77 4.56 4.17
CA ARG A 232 -15.01 4.72 4.94
C ARG A 232 -16.09 3.72 4.54
N ALA A 233 -16.26 3.45 3.26
CA ALA A 233 -17.19 2.43 2.78
C ALA A 233 -16.83 1.03 3.31
N PHE A 234 -15.56 0.74 3.49
CA PHE A 234 -15.07 -0.51 4.09
C PHE A 234 -15.03 -0.51 5.63
N GLY A 235 -15.46 0.57 6.27
CA GLY A 235 -15.61 0.66 7.73
C GLY A 235 -14.38 1.16 8.48
N ALA A 236 -13.46 1.85 7.82
CA ALA A 236 -12.34 2.50 8.51
C ALA A 236 -12.81 3.56 9.52
N GLU A 237 -12.17 3.59 10.68
CA GLU A 237 -12.47 4.50 11.80
C GLU A 237 -11.51 5.71 11.85
N GLY A 238 -11.00 6.12 10.69
CA GLY A 238 -10.09 7.25 10.51
C GLY A 238 -9.00 6.97 9.48
N ILE A 239 -8.13 7.97 9.32
CA ILE A 239 -6.87 7.83 8.60
C ILE A 239 -5.75 7.71 9.63
N GLY A 240 -4.96 6.63 9.56
CA GLY A 240 -3.79 6.42 10.40
C GLY A 240 -2.48 6.82 9.72
N LEU A 241 -2.51 7.00 8.41
CA LEU A 241 -1.41 7.55 7.62
C LEU A 241 -1.95 8.25 6.38
N CYS A 242 -1.68 9.54 6.27
CA CYS A 242 -1.72 10.29 5.03
C CYS A 242 -0.29 10.71 4.69
N ARG A 243 0.22 10.26 3.53
CA ARG A 243 1.54 10.60 3.01
C ARG A 243 1.45 11.85 2.18
N THR A 244 1.98 12.95 2.69
CA THR A 244 1.86 14.25 2.01
C THR A 244 2.67 14.36 0.73
N GLU A 245 3.71 13.53 0.57
CA GLU A 245 4.50 13.44 -0.66
C GLU A 245 3.69 13.01 -1.86
N HIS A 246 2.74 12.09 -1.70
CA HIS A 246 1.89 11.62 -2.80
C HIS A 246 1.03 12.73 -3.40
N MET A 247 0.72 13.76 -2.61
CA MET A 247 -0.02 14.93 -3.08
C MET A 247 0.81 15.79 -4.06
N PHE A 248 2.15 15.64 -4.06
CA PHE A 248 3.06 16.46 -4.87
C PHE A 248 3.49 15.79 -6.18
N PHE A 249 3.15 14.52 -6.41
CA PHE A 249 3.49 13.83 -7.66
C PHE A 249 2.51 14.11 -8.82
N ALA A 250 1.49 14.93 -8.64
CA ALA A 250 0.61 15.35 -9.71
C ALA A 250 1.37 16.23 -10.73
N GLU A 251 1.05 16.08 -12.03
CA GLU A 251 1.77 16.74 -13.12
C GLU A 251 1.82 18.28 -12.99
N ASP A 252 0.78 18.89 -12.45
CA ASP A 252 0.69 20.33 -12.20
C ASP A 252 1.51 20.79 -10.98
N ARG A 253 1.94 19.87 -10.11
CA ARG A 253 2.63 20.16 -8.86
C ARG A 253 4.13 19.87 -8.89
N ILE A 254 4.55 18.85 -9.65
CA ILE A 254 5.97 18.48 -9.79
C ILE A 254 6.84 19.69 -10.18
N PRO A 255 6.49 20.53 -11.17
CA PRO A 255 7.32 21.68 -11.51
C PRO A 255 7.49 22.68 -10.37
N ILE A 256 6.45 22.87 -9.55
CA ILE A 256 6.50 23.79 -8.39
C ILE A 256 7.35 23.18 -7.27
N MET A 257 7.25 21.86 -7.05
CA MET A 257 8.14 21.15 -6.13
C MET A 257 9.59 21.25 -6.56
N GLN A 258 9.88 21.10 -7.85
CA GLN A 258 11.22 21.28 -8.39
C GLN A 258 11.72 22.72 -8.20
N GLU A 259 10.88 23.73 -8.44
CA GLU A 259 11.21 25.14 -8.18
C GLU A 259 11.58 25.33 -6.69
N MET A 260 10.82 24.75 -5.78
CA MET A 260 11.09 24.80 -4.34
C MET A 260 12.43 24.14 -3.97
N ILE A 261 12.70 22.95 -4.52
CA ILE A 261 13.93 22.18 -4.24
C ILE A 261 15.18 22.86 -4.81
N LEU A 262 15.05 23.45 -6.02
CA LEU A 262 16.15 24.11 -6.70
C LEU A 262 16.44 25.51 -6.17
N ALA A 263 15.54 26.07 -5.38
CA ALA A 263 15.70 27.40 -4.77
C ALA A 263 16.98 27.47 -3.93
N ARG A 264 17.80 28.49 -4.17
CA ARG A 264 19.05 28.73 -3.43
C ARG A 264 18.85 29.62 -2.20
N THR A 265 17.86 30.50 -2.24
CA THR A 265 17.52 31.37 -1.13
C THR A 265 16.26 30.87 -0.41
N ARG A 266 16.09 31.32 0.82
CA ARG A 266 14.87 31.05 1.59
C ARG A 266 13.67 31.73 0.98
N GLU A 267 13.82 32.94 0.49
CA GLU A 267 12.79 33.76 -0.14
C GLU A 267 12.22 33.08 -1.39
N ASP A 268 13.08 32.58 -2.28
CA ASP A 268 12.66 31.84 -3.46
C ASP A 268 11.92 30.55 -3.08
N ARG A 269 12.39 29.85 -2.05
CA ARG A 269 11.74 28.65 -1.55
C ARG A 269 10.36 28.93 -0.97
N GLU A 270 10.24 29.98 -0.15
CA GLU A 270 8.95 30.42 0.38
C GLU A 270 7.98 30.86 -0.72
N ALA A 271 8.46 31.47 -1.81
CA ALA A 271 7.65 31.83 -2.97
C ALA A 271 7.08 30.59 -3.69
N ALA A 272 7.87 29.55 -3.88
CA ALA A 272 7.40 28.28 -4.44
C ALA A 272 6.42 27.57 -3.49
N LEU A 273 6.73 27.51 -2.19
CA LEU A 273 5.85 26.94 -1.17
C LEU A 273 4.49 27.66 -1.10
N ALA A 274 4.46 28.98 -1.33
CA ALA A 274 3.21 29.74 -1.38
C ALA A 274 2.28 29.30 -2.52
N LYS A 275 2.82 28.78 -3.63
CA LYS A 275 2.04 28.20 -4.74
C LYS A 275 1.48 26.82 -4.39
N LEU A 276 2.21 26.00 -3.62
CA LEU A 276 1.81 24.66 -3.18
C LEU A 276 0.76 24.67 -2.08
N LEU A 277 0.79 25.68 -1.20
CA LEU A 277 -0.08 25.77 -0.02
C LEU A 277 -1.58 25.64 -0.35
N PRO A 278 -2.17 26.37 -1.31
CA PRO A 278 -3.59 26.25 -1.63
C PRO A 278 -3.96 24.87 -2.17
N MET A 279 -3.07 24.25 -2.95
CA MET A 279 -3.29 22.91 -3.51
C MET A 279 -3.37 21.87 -2.39
N GLN A 280 -2.39 21.85 -1.50
CA GLN A 280 -2.33 20.91 -0.39
C GLN A 280 -3.46 21.15 0.64
N ARG A 281 -3.81 22.42 0.88
CA ARG A 281 -4.98 22.76 1.72
C ARG A 281 -6.26 22.15 1.17
N ASP A 282 -6.48 22.20 -0.15
CA ASP A 282 -7.69 21.68 -0.76
C ASP A 282 -7.72 20.12 -0.72
N ASP A 283 -6.57 19.44 -0.83
CA ASP A 283 -6.47 18.00 -0.59
C ASP A 283 -6.90 17.64 0.84
N PHE A 284 -6.37 18.34 1.85
CA PHE A 284 -6.75 18.08 3.24
C PHE A 284 -8.24 18.35 3.51
N LYS A 285 -8.84 19.35 2.88
CA LYS A 285 -10.30 19.57 2.97
C LYS A 285 -11.07 18.35 2.45
N GLY A 286 -10.62 17.75 1.34
CA GLY A 286 -11.20 16.52 0.79
C GLY A 286 -11.17 15.38 1.80
N LEU A 287 -10.01 15.15 2.44
CA LEU A 287 -9.85 14.12 3.46
C LEU A 287 -10.74 14.36 4.68
N TYR A 288 -10.76 15.57 5.22
CA TYR A 288 -11.60 15.92 6.38
C TYR A 288 -13.10 15.78 6.12
N ARG A 289 -13.57 16.11 4.92
CA ARG A 289 -14.98 15.94 4.55
C ARG A 289 -15.40 14.48 4.49
N GLU A 290 -14.56 13.59 4.00
CA GLU A 290 -14.85 12.16 3.97
C GLU A 290 -14.75 11.52 5.37
N MET A 291 -13.84 12.01 6.22
CA MET A 291 -13.57 11.49 7.56
C MET A 291 -14.33 12.21 8.68
N LYS A 292 -15.54 12.67 8.43
CA LYS A 292 -16.39 13.41 9.39
C LYS A 292 -16.33 12.87 10.81
N GLY A 293 -15.72 13.61 11.75
CA GLY A 293 -15.62 13.24 13.16
C GLY A 293 -14.56 12.19 13.52
N TYR A 294 -13.87 11.64 12.53
CA TYR A 294 -12.77 10.69 12.74
C TYR A 294 -11.40 11.37 12.67
N ALA A 295 -10.42 10.75 13.32
CA ALA A 295 -9.06 11.24 13.30
C ALA A 295 -8.42 11.10 11.90
N VAL A 296 -7.66 12.11 11.51
CA VAL A 296 -6.86 12.13 10.28
C VAL A 296 -5.40 12.38 10.66
N THR A 297 -4.60 11.33 10.63
CA THR A 297 -3.17 11.40 10.90
C THR A 297 -2.43 11.77 9.62
N ILE A 298 -1.83 12.95 9.60
CA ILE A 298 -1.11 13.52 8.46
C ILE A 298 0.37 13.48 8.77
N ARG A 299 1.12 12.71 7.99
CA ARG A 299 2.59 12.68 8.06
C ARG A 299 3.15 13.85 7.27
N LEU A 300 4.02 14.64 7.91
CA LEU A 300 4.75 15.69 7.22
C LEU A 300 5.70 15.09 6.18
N LEU A 301 6.20 15.91 5.27
CA LEU A 301 7.03 15.49 4.14
C LEU A 301 8.19 14.62 4.61
N ASP A 302 8.27 13.41 4.05
CA ASP A 302 9.22 12.39 4.48
C ASP A 302 10.33 12.07 3.46
N PRO A 303 10.05 11.87 2.15
CA PRO A 303 11.08 11.40 1.23
C PRO A 303 12.19 12.41 0.99
N PRO A 304 13.37 11.93 0.58
CA PRO A 304 14.45 12.80 0.12
C PRO A 304 14.00 13.66 -1.07
N LEU A 305 14.51 14.89 -1.14
CA LEU A 305 14.07 15.85 -2.16
C LEU A 305 14.40 15.42 -3.60
N HIS A 306 15.41 14.60 -3.80
CA HIS A 306 15.80 14.13 -5.15
C HIS A 306 14.74 13.24 -5.81
N GLU A 307 13.80 12.64 -5.06
CA GLU A 307 12.70 11.85 -5.64
C GLU A 307 11.76 12.69 -6.53
N PHE A 308 11.72 14.00 -6.30
CA PHE A 308 10.93 14.93 -7.12
C PHE A 308 11.72 15.50 -8.30
N LEU A 309 13.02 15.21 -8.40
CA LEU A 309 13.90 15.73 -9.44
C LEU A 309 14.06 14.72 -10.58
N PRO A 310 14.35 15.20 -11.80
CA PRO A 310 14.70 14.31 -12.90
C PRO A 310 15.93 13.45 -12.56
N LYS A 311 15.97 12.23 -13.11
CA LYS A 311 17.12 11.33 -12.92
C LYS A 311 18.39 11.98 -13.48
N ARG A 312 19.47 12.00 -12.70
CA ARG A 312 20.75 12.60 -13.08
C ARG A 312 21.26 12.09 -14.43
N GLU A 313 21.22 10.77 -14.66
CA GLU A 313 21.69 10.12 -15.87
C GLU A 313 20.86 10.58 -17.09
N ALA A 314 19.55 10.76 -16.93
CA ALA A 314 18.68 11.26 -18.00
C ALA A 314 19.03 12.70 -18.36
N LEU A 315 19.28 13.56 -17.36
CA LEU A 315 19.73 14.95 -17.59
C LEU A 315 21.11 15.02 -18.27
N MET A 316 22.05 14.16 -17.88
CA MET A 316 23.37 14.08 -18.52
C MET A 316 23.23 13.74 -20.01
N VAL A 317 22.38 12.76 -20.36
CA VAL A 317 22.11 12.37 -21.75
C VAL A 317 21.40 13.50 -22.50
N GLU A 318 20.43 14.17 -21.87
CA GLU A 318 19.70 15.30 -22.46
C GLU A 318 20.64 16.47 -22.76
N VAL A 319 21.50 16.87 -21.83
CA VAL A 319 22.52 17.92 -22.03
C VAL A 319 23.47 17.53 -23.15
N ALA A 320 23.94 16.29 -23.20
CA ALA A 320 24.82 15.84 -24.29
C ALA A 320 24.12 15.87 -25.64
N LYS A 321 22.86 15.44 -25.72
CA LYS A 321 22.06 15.52 -26.97
C LYS A 321 21.87 16.97 -27.43
N LEU A 322 21.48 17.88 -26.52
CA LEU A 322 21.29 19.30 -26.84
C LEU A 322 22.58 19.96 -27.36
N GLN A 323 23.74 19.59 -26.80
CA GLN A 323 25.02 20.03 -27.28
C GLN A 323 25.37 19.51 -28.68
N LEU A 324 25.07 18.22 -28.95
CA LEU A 324 25.32 17.59 -30.27
C LEU A 324 24.48 18.19 -31.38
N ILE A 325 23.23 18.56 -31.12
CA ILE A 325 22.33 19.15 -32.10
C ILE A 325 22.49 20.68 -32.17
N HIS A 326 23.48 21.26 -31.46
CA HIS A 326 23.70 22.70 -31.37
C HIS A 326 22.43 23.49 -31.01
N ALA A 327 21.66 22.98 -30.04
CA ALA A 327 20.48 23.67 -29.55
C ALA A 327 20.80 25.05 -28.98
N ASP A 328 19.77 25.86 -28.73
CA ASP A 328 19.94 27.20 -28.17
C ASP A 328 20.80 27.16 -26.89
N ARG A 329 21.78 28.05 -26.80
CA ARG A 329 22.74 28.11 -25.69
C ARG A 329 22.03 28.35 -24.37
N SER A 330 20.93 29.09 -24.35
CA SER A 330 20.14 29.36 -23.14
C SER A 330 19.53 28.08 -22.58
N ILE A 331 19.01 27.21 -23.45
CA ILE A 331 18.42 25.91 -23.06
C ILE A 331 19.52 24.98 -22.50
N ILE A 332 20.67 24.93 -23.17
CA ILE A 332 21.80 24.11 -22.70
C ILE A 332 22.27 24.57 -21.32
N GLU A 333 22.41 25.86 -21.11
CA GLU A 333 22.87 26.42 -19.82
C GLU A 333 21.82 26.23 -18.70
N GLU A 334 20.54 26.30 -19.04
CA GLU A 334 19.46 25.99 -18.08
C GLU A 334 19.52 24.52 -17.63
N LYS A 335 19.64 23.58 -18.57
CA LYS A 335 19.75 22.16 -18.27
C LYS A 335 21.03 21.81 -17.52
N LYS A 336 22.15 22.46 -17.81
CA LYS A 336 23.40 22.31 -17.06
C LYS A 336 23.24 22.77 -15.61
N ARG A 337 22.65 23.95 -15.37
CA ARG A 337 22.37 24.42 -14.00
C ARG A 337 21.47 23.47 -13.22
N LEU A 338 20.46 22.90 -13.89
CA LEU A 338 19.60 21.88 -13.30
C LEU A 338 20.42 20.63 -12.93
N LEU A 339 21.28 20.15 -13.84
CA LEU A 339 22.16 19.01 -13.59
C LEU A 339 23.11 19.27 -12.43
N GLU A 340 23.80 20.41 -12.42
CA GLU A 340 24.68 20.82 -11.30
C GLU A 340 23.93 20.79 -9.96
N ARG A 341 22.69 21.29 -9.93
CA ARG A 341 21.90 21.31 -8.71
C ARG A 341 21.44 19.91 -8.27
N VAL A 342 21.10 19.05 -9.23
CA VAL A 342 20.78 17.63 -8.95
C VAL A 342 22.01 16.91 -8.39
N GLU A 343 23.21 17.20 -8.91
CA GLU A 343 24.47 16.64 -8.41
C GLU A 343 24.83 17.15 -7.01
N GLU A 344 24.59 18.42 -6.69
CA GLU A 344 24.77 18.99 -5.34
C GLU A 344 23.83 18.32 -4.31
N LEU A 345 22.63 17.94 -4.71
CA LEU A 345 21.62 17.31 -3.84
C LEU A 345 21.72 15.78 -3.81
N HIS A 346 22.60 15.20 -4.61
CA HIS A 346 22.76 13.76 -4.68
C HIS A 346 23.36 13.20 -3.39
N GLU A 347 22.65 12.26 -2.78
CA GLU A 347 23.10 11.55 -1.58
C GLU A 347 23.46 10.10 -1.95
N PHE A 348 24.54 9.58 -1.36
CA PHE A 348 24.96 8.18 -1.56
C PHE A 348 23.99 7.18 -0.92
N ASN A 349 23.37 7.56 0.18
CA ASN A 349 22.34 6.78 0.86
C ASN A 349 21.17 7.68 1.26
N PRO A 350 20.26 7.97 0.32
CA PRO A 350 19.15 8.89 0.54
C PRO A 350 18.21 8.46 1.67
N MET A 351 18.04 7.14 1.88
CA MET A 351 17.18 6.61 2.93
C MET A 351 17.64 6.98 4.35
N LEU A 352 18.95 7.21 4.53
CA LEU A 352 19.56 7.64 5.79
C LEU A 352 20.03 9.10 5.77
N GLY A 353 19.72 9.85 4.71
CA GLY A 353 20.15 11.21 4.45
C GLY A 353 19.22 12.31 4.95
N LEU A 354 19.12 13.39 4.18
CA LEU A 354 18.33 14.59 4.47
C LEU A 354 16.86 14.37 4.07
N ARG A 355 16.10 13.74 4.94
CA ARG A 355 14.67 13.48 4.77
C ARG A 355 13.91 13.62 6.10
N GLY A 356 12.60 13.59 6.07
CA GLY A 356 11.73 13.57 7.24
C GLY A 356 11.95 14.77 8.16
N CYS A 357 12.04 14.55 9.47
CA CYS A 357 12.25 15.63 10.43
C CYS A 357 13.58 16.37 10.22
N ARG A 358 14.61 15.72 9.67
CA ARG A 358 15.89 16.35 9.35
C ARG A 358 15.72 17.42 8.29
N LEU A 359 14.93 17.12 7.25
CA LEU A 359 14.56 18.07 6.20
C LEU A 359 13.78 19.26 6.79
N GLY A 360 12.77 18.96 7.64
CA GLY A 360 11.96 20.01 8.28
C GLY A 360 12.73 20.86 9.30
N ILE A 361 13.84 20.36 9.88
CA ILE A 361 14.76 21.15 10.71
C ILE A 361 15.66 22.01 9.84
N TYR A 362 16.16 21.46 8.74
CA TYR A 362 17.06 22.17 7.83
C TYR A 362 16.36 23.25 7.01
N TYR A 363 15.11 22.98 6.56
CA TYR A 363 14.24 23.91 5.84
C TYR A 363 12.89 24.07 6.57
N PRO A 364 12.85 24.82 7.69
CA PRO A 364 11.66 24.93 8.55
C PRO A 364 10.45 25.55 7.85
N GLU A 365 10.66 26.29 6.76
CA GLU A 365 9.60 26.86 5.94
C GLU A 365 8.71 25.77 5.28
N ILE A 366 9.23 24.58 5.01
CA ILE A 366 8.46 23.44 4.50
C ILE A 366 7.45 22.98 5.56
N THR A 367 7.92 22.74 6.79
CA THR A 367 7.05 22.38 7.92
C THR A 367 6.00 23.46 8.20
N ARG A 368 6.38 24.74 8.14
CA ARG A 368 5.45 25.87 8.32
C ARG A 368 4.35 25.85 7.27
N MET A 369 4.70 25.67 6.00
CA MET A 369 3.71 25.63 4.90
C MET A 369 2.74 24.48 5.09
N GLN A 370 3.24 23.25 5.34
CA GLN A 370 2.38 22.08 5.54
C GLN A 370 1.46 22.22 6.75
N ALA A 371 1.99 22.64 7.90
CA ALA A 371 1.19 22.90 9.09
C ALA A 371 0.11 23.95 8.80
N ARG A 372 0.44 25.04 8.10
CA ARG A 372 -0.52 26.06 7.70
C ARG A 372 -1.63 25.49 6.80
N ALA A 373 -1.28 24.70 5.79
CA ALA A 373 -2.26 24.07 4.91
C ALA A 373 -3.22 23.14 5.68
N ILE A 374 -2.69 22.34 6.62
CA ILE A 374 -3.47 21.44 7.49
C ILE A 374 -4.48 22.21 8.32
N PHE A 375 -4.04 23.28 9.02
CA PHE A 375 -4.92 24.03 9.94
C PHE A 375 -5.86 24.99 9.21
N GLU A 376 -5.48 25.56 8.06
CA GLU A 376 -6.41 26.31 7.22
C GLU A 376 -7.54 25.39 6.71
N ALA A 377 -7.20 24.21 6.19
CA ALA A 377 -8.18 23.21 5.77
C ALA A 377 -9.12 22.79 6.91
N ALA A 378 -8.57 22.53 8.09
CA ALA A 378 -9.34 22.18 9.27
C ALA A 378 -10.30 23.29 9.71
N CYS A 379 -9.85 24.55 9.69
CA CYS A 379 -10.69 25.72 9.98
C CYS A 379 -11.82 25.87 8.95
N ASP A 380 -11.52 25.71 7.66
CA ASP A 380 -12.50 25.85 6.58
C ASP A 380 -13.60 24.79 6.70
N VAL A 381 -13.22 23.50 6.84
CA VAL A 381 -14.18 22.40 6.98
C VAL A 381 -14.98 22.48 8.27
N THR A 382 -14.40 23.03 9.36
CA THR A 382 -15.16 23.29 10.60
C THR A 382 -16.21 24.38 10.41
N ARG A 383 -15.99 25.35 9.51
CA ARG A 383 -17.04 26.33 9.14
C ARG A 383 -18.21 25.70 8.39
N GLU A 384 -17.98 24.60 7.68
CA GLU A 384 -19.01 23.78 7.03
C GLU A 384 -19.84 22.95 8.05
N GLY A 385 -19.58 23.08 9.35
CA GLY A 385 -20.25 22.33 10.42
C GLY A 385 -19.72 20.91 10.61
N ILE A 386 -18.60 20.55 10.00
CA ILE A 386 -18.00 19.23 10.11
C ILE A 386 -16.94 19.24 11.23
N ARG A 387 -17.07 18.29 12.16
CA ARG A 387 -16.04 18.07 13.19
C ARG A 387 -14.81 17.43 12.54
N VAL A 388 -13.63 17.99 12.78
CA VAL A 388 -12.34 17.48 12.32
C VAL A 388 -11.44 17.13 13.51
N GLN A 389 -10.55 16.17 13.34
CA GLN A 389 -9.57 15.74 14.34
C GLN A 389 -8.21 15.54 13.69
N PRO A 390 -7.44 16.63 13.47
CA PRO A 390 -6.08 16.54 12.91
C PRO A 390 -5.11 15.86 13.90
N GLU A 391 -4.31 14.96 13.40
CA GLU A 391 -3.16 14.37 14.09
C GLU A 391 -1.93 14.58 13.21
N ILE A 392 -1.00 15.41 13.67
CA ILE A 392 0.20 15.74 12.89
C ILE A 392 1.32 14.79 13.29
N MET A 393 1.82 14.03 12.33
CA MET A 393 2.84 13.02 12.53
C MET A 393 4.18 13.44 11.95
N ILE A 394 5.19 13.57 12.81
CA ILE A 394 6.54 13.93 12.43
C ILE A 394 7.29 12.64 12.08
N PRO A 395 7.79 12.50 10.82
CA PRO A 395 8.50 11.31 10.38
C PRO A 395 9.96 11.29 10.84
N LEU A 396 10.55 10.11 10.88
CA LEU A 396 11.98 9.84 10.99
C LEU A 396 12.66 10.41 12.24
N VAL A 397 11.92 10.60 13.32
CA VAL A 397 12.46 11.09 14.59
C VAL A 397 13.35 10.02 15.23
N SER A 398 14.55 10.39 15.58
CA SER A 398 15.50 9.54 16.33
C SER A 398 15.79 10.04 17.75
N MET A 399 15.56 11.33 18.00
CA MET A 399 15.87 12.01 19.27
C MET A 399 14.73 12.92 19.70
N VAL A 400 14.52 13.03 21.02
CA VAL A 400 13.49 13.93 21.57
C VAL A 400 13.67 15.39 21.14
N ARG A 401 14.90 15.84 20.91
CA ARG A 401 15.18 17.21 20.46
C ARG A 401 14.69 17.48 19.03
N GLU A 402 14.76 16.49 18.15
CA GLU A 402 14.17 16.58 16.80
C GLU A 402 12.65 16.72 16.89
N MET A 403 12.02 15.88 17.73
CA MET A 403 10.57 15.95 17.98
C MET A 403 10.16 17.33 18.49
N ARG A 404 10.87 17.85 19.50
CA ARG A 404 10.59 19.18 20.09
C ARG A 404 10.71 20.29 19.06
N ALA A 405 11.80 20.34 18.29
CA ALA A 405 12.04 21.38 17.29
C ALA A 405 10.94 21.44 16.24
N GLN A 406 10.47 20.27 15.76
CA GLN A 406 9.37 20.21 14.79
C GLN A 406 8.01 20.53 15.42
N LYS A 407 7.74 20.05 16.63
CA LYS A 407 6.51 20.33 17.36
C LYS A 407 6.34 21.83 17.63
N GLU A 408 7.40 22.52 18.03
CA GLU A 408 7.37 23.98 18.25
C GLU A 408 6.92 24.75 17.00
N ILE A 409 7.41 24.36 15.82
CA ILE A 409 6.99 24.96 14.55
C ILE A 409 5.51 24.71 14.29
N VAL A 410 5.08 23.43 14.41
CA VAL A 410 3.68 23.03 14.16
C VAL A 410 2.72 23.76 15.10
N VAL A 411 3.03 23.81 16.40
CA VAL A 411 2.18 24.46 17.41
C VAL A 411 2.08 25.96 17.15
N ALA A 412 3.20 26.64 16.89
CA ALA A 412 3.21 28.06 16.60
C ALA A 412 2.33 28.41 15.39
N VAL A 413 2.44 27.64 14.30
CA VAL A 413 1.63 27.83 13.08
C VAL A 413 0.17 27.50 13.32
N ALA A 414 -0.13 26.45 14.08
CA ALA A 414 -1.49 26.06 14.44
C ALA A 414 -2.20 27.19 15.22
N GLU A 415 -1.54 27.72 16.26
CA GLU A 415 -2.08 28.79 17.08
C GLU A 415 -2.32 30.07 16.28
N GLU A 416 -1.35 30.47 15.44
CA GLU A 416 -1.48 31.64 14.56
C GLU A 416 -2.66 31.45 13.60
N THR A 417 -2.74 30.29 12.92
CA THR A 417 -3.78 30.01 11.94
C THR A 417 -5.16 29.99 12.59
N MET A 418 -5.33 29.27 13.70
CA MET A 418 -6.60 29.20 14.44
C MET A 418 -7.05 30.56 14.94
N ARG A 419 -6.11 31.41 15.41
CA ARG A 419 -6.39 32.77 15.85
C ARG A 419 -6.88 33.62 14.69
N ARG A 420 -6.21 33.60 13.54
CA ARG A 420 -6.60 34.31 12.31
C ARG A 420 -7.98 33.89 11.81
N HIS A 421 -8.29 32.61 11.87
CA HIS A 421 -9.59 32.05 11.46
C HIS A 421 -10.67 32.12 12.54
N LYS A 422 -10.35 32.59 13.76
CA LYS A 422 -11.24 32.65 14.94
C LYS A 422 -11.90 31.30 15.23
N LYS A 423 -11.15 30.24 15.15
CA LYS A 423 -11.57 28.86 15.42
C LYS A 423 -10.61 28.20 16.40
N LYS A 424 -11.14 27.30 17.25
CA LYS A 424 -10.35 26.46 18.11
C LYS A 424 -10.60 25.00 17.70
N ILE A 425 -9.57 24.31 17.24
CA ILE A 425 -9.62 22.93 16.75
C ILE A 425 -8.75 22.08 17.66
N PRO A 426 -9.28 21.01 18.27
CA PRO A 426 -8.46 20.08 19.01
C PRO A 426 -7.58 19.28 18.02
N TYR A 427 -6.30 19.17 18.33
CA TYR A 427 -5.32 18.41 17.54
C TYR A 427 -4.29 17.77 18.45
N THR A 428 -3.52 16.84 17.91
CA THR A 428 -2.35 16.25 18.58
C THR A 428 -1.16 16.24 17.65
N VAL A 429 0.04 16.35 18.24
CA VAL A 429 1.32 16.21 17.53
C VAL A 429 2.05 15.01 18.07
N GLY A 430 2.34 14.07 17.20
CA GLY A 430 3.04 12.82 17.54
C GLY A 430 4.11 12.48 16.49
N THR A 431 4.61 11.28 16.56
CA THR A 431 5.69 10.86 15.68
C THR A 431 5.50 9.45 15.13
N MET A 432 6.15 9.18 14.02
CA MET A 432 6.38 7.83 13.54
C MET A 432 7.60 7.23 14.26
N ILE A 433 7.41 6.07 14.87
CA ILE A 433 8.51 5.26 15.43
C ILE A 433 8.92 4.28 14.33
N GLU A 434 9.99 4.59 13.65
CA GLU A 434 10.44 3.84 12.47
C GLU A 434 11.97 3.63 12.41
N LEU A 435 12.67 4.09 13.44
CA LEU A 435 14.08 3.84 13.64
C LEU A 435 14.29 3.03 14.93
N PRO A 436 15.22 2.06 14.95
CA PRO A 436 15.51 1.27 16.16
C PRO A 436 15.84 2.15 17.37
N ARG A 437 16.62 3.25 17.17
CA ARG A 437 16.94 4.19 18.25
C ARG A 437 15.68 4.81 18.85
N ALA A 438 14.71 5.21 18.01
CA ALA A 438 13.46 5.80 18.49
C ALA A 438 12.65 4.83 19.35
N ALA A 439 12.61 3.54 18.97
CA ALA A 439 11.95 2.50 19.76
C ALA A 439 12.64 2.29 21.12
N VAL A 440 13.98 2.28 21.15
CA VAL A 440 14.78 2.10 22.36
C VAL A 440 14.69 3.30 23.32
N THR A 441 14.50 4.53 22.81
CA THR A 441 14.39 5.77 23.60
C THR A 441 12.97 6.37 23.54
N ALA A 442 11.96 5.52 23.41
CA ALA A 442 10.57 5.94 23.25
C ALA A 442 10.02 6.66 24.50
N ASP A 443 10.53 6.36 25.69
CA ASP A 443 10.23 7.06 26.94
C ASP A 443 10.64 8.55 26.86
N GLU A 444 11.83 8.87 26.35
CA GLU A 444 12.26 10.25 26.14
C GLU A 444 11.37 10.97 25.10
N ILE A 445 11.10 10.31 23.97
CA ILE A 445 10.28 10.89 22.89
C ILE A 445 8.84 11.14 23.35
N ALA A 446 8.28 10.27 24.21
CA ALA A 446 6.93 10.40 24.75
C ALA A 446 6.75 11.62 25.67
N THR A 447 7.83 12.25 26.14
CA THR A 447 7.72 13.53 26.87
C THR A 447 7.17 14.63 25.99
N GLU A 448 7.45 14.58 24.69
CA GLU A 448 6.99 15.58 23.70
C GLU A 448 5.86 15.08 22.81
N ALA A 449 5.93 13.81 22.36
CA ALA A 449 4.93 13.25 21.47
C ALA A 449 3.64 12.89 22.21
N GLU A 450 2.49 13.17 21.58
CA GLU A 450 1.16 12.92 22.13
C GLU A 450 0.54 11.63 21.59
N PHE A 451 1.13 11.04 20.55
CA PHE A 451 0.83 9.71 20.03
C PHE A 451 2.04 9.12 19.32
N PHE A 452 2.06 7.80 19.17
CA PHE A 452 3.02 7.07 18.35
C PHE A 452 2.30 6.31 17.21
N SER A 453 2.96 6.20 16.07
CA SER A 453 2.60 5.27 15.01
C SER A 453 3.85 4.54 14.54
N PHE A 454 3.84 3.20 14.60
CA PHE A 454 4.99 2.42 14.13
C PHE A 454 5.02 2.38 12.60
N GLY A 455 6.09 2.92 12.00
CA GLY A 455 6.41 2.84 10.57
C GLY A 455 7.24 1.60 10.30
N THR A 456 6.58 0.44 10.27
CA THR A 456 7.29 -0.84 10.23
C THR A 456 8.01 -1.14 8.93
N ASN A 457 7.77 -0.39 7.85
CA ASN A 457 8.57 -0.51 6.63
C ASN A 457 10.02 -0.10 6.89
N ASP A 458 10.24 1.14 7.35
CA ASP A 458 11.57 1.65 7.66
C ASP A 458 12.17 0.97 8.91
N LEU A 459 11.34 0.64 9.92
CA LEU A 459 11.81 -0.07 11.10
C LEU A 459 12.34 -1.47 10.74
N THR A 460 11.66 -2.22 9.86
CA THR A 460 12.12 -3.51 9.36
C THR A 460 13.41 -3.36 8.57
N GLN A 461 13.44 -2.40 7.62
CA GLN A 461 14.60 -2.13 6.78
C GLN A 461 15.83 -1.79 7.61
N THR A 462 15.70 -0.94 8.61
CA THR A 462 16.83 -0.51 9.45
C THR A 462 17.24 -1.57 10.47
N THR A 463 16.32 -2.40 10.95
CA THR A 463 16.61 -3.49 11.89
C THR A 463 17.36 -4.63 11.22
N PHE A 464 16.94 -5.03 10.02
CA PHE A 464 17.62 -6.08 9.24
C PHE A 464 18.86 -5.55 8.49
N GLY A 465 18.95 -4.24 8.24
CA GLY A 465 19.96 -3.68 7.34
C GLY A 465 19.72 -4.06 5.88
N PHE A 466 18.46 -4.31 5.49
CA PHE A 466 18.06 -4.68 4.13
C PHE A 466 17.31 -3.50 3.48
N SER A 467 17.72 -3.14 2.25
CA SER A 467 16.92 -2.25 1.43
C SER A 467 15.69 -2.99 0.92
N ARG A 468 14.51 -2.44 1.12
CA ARG A 468 13.25 -3.02 0.64
C ARG A 468 13.25 -3.15 -0.89
N ASP A 469 13.77 -2.14 -1.57
CA ASP A 469 13.73 -2.05 -3.03
C ASP A 469 14.76 -2.98 -3.69
N ASP A 470 15.91 -3.21 -3.03
CA ASP A 470 17.01 -3.99 -3.59
C ASP A 470 17.01 -5.45 -3.14
N SER A 471 16.37 -5.76 -2.01
CA SER A 471 16.48 -7.08 -1.36
C SER A 471 15.67 -8.20 -2.01
N GLY A 472 14.73 -7.89 -2.90
CA GLY A 472 13.81 -8.87 -3.47
C GLY A 472 14.48 -10.12 -4.07
N LYS A 473 15.64 -9.96 -4.71
CA LYS A 473 16.38 -11.06 -5.33
C LYS A 473 16.94 -12.05 -4.31
N PHE A 474 17.60 -11.57 -3.26
CA PHE A 474 18.21 -12.44 -2.26
C PHE A 474 17.21 -12.94 -1.20
N ILE A 475 16.16 -12.19 -0.88
CA ILE A 475 15.06 -12.64 0.00
C ILE A 475 14.42 -13.90 -0.59
N GLN A 476 14.11 -13.90 -1.89
CA GLN A 476 13.58 -15.10 -2.56
C GLN A 476 14.52 -16.30 -2.47
N HIS A 477 15.82 -16.07 -2.61
CA HIS A 477 16.81 -17.12 -2.44
C HIS A 477 16.82 -17.65 -1.00
N TYR A 478 16.70 -16.77 0.01
CA TYR A 478 16.67 -17.15 1.43
C TYR A 478 15.43 -17.98 1.79
N MET A 479 14.28 -17.64 1.23
CA MET A 479 13.02 -18.36 1.47
C MET A 479 12.94 -19.71 0.73
N ASN A 480 13.59 -19.82 -0.44
CA ASN A 480 13.50 -21.00 -1.29
C ASN A 480 14.77 -21.88 -1.26
N ARG A 481 15.69 -21.61 -0.37
CA ARG A 481 16.98 -22.35 -0.30
C ARG A 481 16.80 -23.85 -0.17
N SER A 482 15.76 -24.30 0.51
CA SER A 482 15.42 -25.72 0.64
C SER A 482 15.03 -26.39 -0.68
N GLU A 483 14.64 -25.61 -1.69
CA GLU A 483 14.28 -26.10 -3.02
C GLU A 483 15.42 -26.00 -4.02
N LEU A 484 16.55 -25.39 -3.65
CA LEU A 484 17.65 -25.09 -4.55
C LEU A 484 18.86 -26.00 -4.31
N CYS A 485 19.58 -26.28 -5.37
CA CYS A 485 20.85 -26.98 -5.31
C CYS A 485 21.92 -26.14 -4.60
N PRO A 486 22.54 -26.60 -3.51
CA PRO A 486 23.57 -25.86 -2.79
C PRO A 486 24.80 -25.45 -3.61
N GLN A 487 25.09 -26.18 -4.72
CA GLN A 487 26.25 -25.92 -5.56
C GLN A 487 26.00 -24.92 -6.68
N CYS A 488 24.83 -24.95 -7.34
CA CYS A 488 24.58 -24.15 -8.54
C CYS A 488 23.29 -23.31 -8.49
N GLY A 489 22.50 -23.40 -7.41
CA GLY A 489 21.24 -22.65 -7.27
C GLY A 489 20.09 -23.13 -8.15
N THR A 490 20.26 -24.17 -8.97
CA THR A 490 19.18 -24.72 -9.79
C THR A 490 18.13 -25.42 -8.91
N LYS A 491 16.86 -25.32 -9.27
CA LYS A 491 15.78 -25.99 -8.54
C LYS A 491 15.98 -27.49 -8.53
N LEU A 492 15.91 -28.11 -7.35
CA LEU A 492 16.03 -29.55 -7.17
C LEU A 492 14.78 -30.28 -7.64
N GLU A 493 14.96 -31.47 -8.19
CA GLU A 493 13.89 -32.42 -8.47
C GLU A 493 13.27 -32.97 -7.18
N LYS A 494 12.14 -33.66 -7.28
CA LYS A 494 11.46 -34.26 -6.10
C LYS A 494 12.38 -35.26 -5.36
N THR A 495 13.29 -35.91 -6.07
CA THR A 495 14.31 -36.85 -5.58
C THR A 495 15.50 -36.18 -4.91
N LEU A 496 15.49 -34.85 -4.75
CA LEU A 496 16.60 -34.01 -4.29
C LEU A 496 17.84 -34.08 -5.20
N SER A 497 17.65 -34.44 -6.47
CA SER A 497 18.70 -34.47 -7.48
C SER A 497 18.78 -33.14 -8.22
N CYS A 498 20.00 -32.71 -8.55
CA CYS A 498 20.24 -31.53 -9.37
C CYS A 498 20.47 -31.96 -10.83
N ALA A 499 19.63 -31.48 -11.74
CA ALA A 499 19.75 -31.77 -13.16
C ALA A 499 21.07 -31.27 -13.79
N VAL A 500 21.62 -30.15 -13.22
CA VAL A 500 22.87 -29.53 -13.72
C VAL A 500 24.10 -30.17 -13.11
N CYS A 501 24.20 -30.22 -11.79
CA CYS A 501 25.39 -30.77 -11.10
C CYS A 501 25.44 -32.29 -11.06
N LYS A 502 24.35 -32.99 -11.40
CA LYS A 502 24.21 -34.45 -11.33
C LYS A 502 24.45 -35.03 -9.92
N VAL A 503 24.22 -34.26 -8.89
CA VAL A 503 24.37 -34.64 -7.47
C VAL A 503 23.00 -34.82 -6.85
N THR A 504 22.85 -35.87 -6.04
CA THR A 504 21.65 -36.12 -5.21
C THR A 504 21.99 -35.86 -3.75
N TYR A 505 21.16 -35.09 -3.06
CA TYR A 505 21.36 -34.70 -1.66
C TYR A 505 20.55 -35.59 -0.73
N ALA A 506 21.12 -35.95 0.41
CA ALA A 506 20.43 -36.76 1.43
C ALA A 506 19.31 -36.01 2.14
N LYS A 507 19.43 -34.66 2.27
CA LYS A 507 18.42 -33.78 2.88
C LYS A 507 18.39 -32.45 2.17
N ARG A 508 17.27 -31.75 2.31
CA ARG A 508 17.13 -30.33 1.85
C ARG A 508 17.99 -29.41 2.72
N ALA A 509 18.49 -28.34 2.13
CA ALA A 509 19.02 -27.22 2.89
C ALA A 509 17.87 -26.56 3.71
N GLU A 510 18.21 -25.94 4.81
CA GLU A 510 17.24 -25.14 5.55
C GLU A 510 17.06 -23.78 4.89
N ASN A 511 15.84 -23.26 4.86
CA ASN A 511 15.59 -21.88 4.48
C ASN A 511 16.21 -20.96 5.54
N ILE A 512 16.72 -19.80 5.09
CA ILE A 512 17.25 -18.78 6.00
C ILE A 512 16.11 -17.94 6.56
N LEU A 513 15.07 -17.72 5.75
CA LEU A 513 13.85 -17.04 6.13
C LEU A 513 12.65 -17.96 5.91
N GLU A 514 11.74 -17.98 6.86
CA GLU A 514 10.49 -18.73 6.75
C GLU A 514 9.42 -17.95 5.96
N SER A 515 9.46 -16.62 6.03
CA SER A 515 8.54 -15.73 5.34
C SER A 515 9.22 -14.41 4.99
N ASP A 516 8.62 -13.67 4.06
CA ASP A 516 9.05 -12.32 3.73
C ASP A 516 8.74 -11.35 4.89
N MET A 517 9.81 -10.80 5.49
CA MET A 517 9.73 -9.88 6.63
C MET A 517 9.08 -8.53 6.28
N PHE A 518 8.91 -8.20 5.01
CA PHE A 518 8.16 -7.01 4.58
C PHE A 518 6.66 -7.28 4.42
N SER A 519 6.25 -8.54 4.33
CA SER A 519 4.84 -8.94 4.23
C SER A 519 4.21 -9.27 5.58
N THR A 520 4.94 -9.98 6.44
CA THR A 520 4.51 -10.37 7.81
C THR A 520 5.57 -9.89 8.79
N LEU A 521 5.14 -9.26 9.87
CA LEU A 521 6.02 -8.70 10.89
C LEU A 521 6.92 -9.79 11.50
N ASP A 522 8.22 -9.55 11.50
CA ASP A 522 9.18 -10.34 12.28
C ASP A 522 8.99 -10.06 13.77
N GLU A 523 8.31 -10.96 14.48
CA GLU A 523 8.00 -10.79 15.89
C GLU A 523 9.26 -10.85 16.80
N ALA A 524 10.30 -11.57 16.35
CA ALA A 524 11.50 -11.81 17.16
C ALA A 524 12.43 -10.59 17.24
N GLY A 525 12.62 -9.88 16.14
CA GLY A 525 13.46 -8.69 16.05
C GLY A 525 12.66 -7.40 16.05
N VAL A 526 11.96 -7.13 14.94
CA VAL A 526 11.18 -5.90 14.76
C VAL A 526 10.04 -5.82 15.79
N GLY A 527 9.34 -6.93 16.03
CA GLY A 527 8.27 -7.01 17.02
C GLY A 527 8.75 -6.73 18.44
N LEU A 528 9.97 -7.13 18.79
CA LEU A 528 10.57 -6.80 20.07
C LEU A 528 10.79 -5.27 20.21
N LEU A 529 11.29 -4.61 19.17
CA LEU A 529 11.43 -3.15 19.17
C LEU A 529 10.07 -2.45 19.27
N VAL A 530 9.05 -2.95 18.58
CA VAL A 530 7.69 -2.41 18.68
C VAL A 530 7.17 -2.53 20.11
N ARG A 531 7.30 -3.71 20.75
CA ARG A 531 6.91 -3.94 22.16
C ARG A 531 7.66 -3.00 23.10
N MET A 532 8.97 -2.89 22.96
CA MET A 532 9.80 -1.98 23.75
C MET A 532 9.33 -0.52 23.59
N GLY A 533 9.04 -0.08 22.37
CA GLY A 533 8.51 1.27 22.11
C GLY A 533 7.15 1.52 22.77
N VAL A 534 6.28 0.51 22.81
CA VAL A 534 4.97 0.58 23.53
C VAL A 534 5.18 0.71 25.02
N GLU A 535 5.96 -0.18 25.62
CA GLU A 535 6.21 -0.22 27.07
C GLU A 535 6.86 1.07 27.55
N LYS A 536 7.94 1.50 26.90
CA LYS A 536 8.65 2.73 27.21
C LYS A 536 7.82 3.99 26.99
N GLY A 537 7.11 4.08 25.87
CA GLY A 537 6.24 5.22 25.61
C GLY A 537 5.16 5.38 26.67
N ARG A 538 4.51 4.28 27.07
CA ARG A 538 3.48 4.27 28.12
C ARG A 538 4.03 4.42 29.54
N SER A 539 5.27 4.10 29.79
CA SER A 539 5.90 4.38 31.09
C SER A 539 5.98 5.88 31.39
N THR A 540 6.18 6.70 30.35
CA THR A 540 6.19 8.17 30.46
C THR A 540 4.78 8.76 30.33
N ARG A 541 3.97 8.26 29.40
CA ARG A 541 2.61 8.75 29.13
C ARG A 541 1.64 7.56 29.13
N PRO A 542 1.03 7.20 30.28
CA PRO A 542 0.19 5.99 30.42
C PRO A 542 -0.95 5.87 29.39
N ASN A 543 -1.54 7.00 28.99
CA ASN A 543 -2.62 7.05 27.99
C ASN A 543 -2.11 7.39 26.58
N LEU A 544 -0.84 7.13 26.28
CA LEU A 544 -0.27 7.37 24.97
C LEU A 544 -1.00 6.51 23.94
N LYS A 545 -1.62 7.18 22.96
CA LYS A 545 -2.25 6.50 21.83
C LYS A 545 -1.17 5.97 20.90
N ILE A 546 -1.22 4.67 20.61
CA ILE A 546 -0.21 3.98 19.85
C ILE A 546 -0.86 3.15 18.74
N GLY A 547 -0.38 3.32 17.51
CA GLY A 547 -0.81 2.54 16.36
C GLY A 547 0.34 2.06 15.49
N ILE A 548 -0.01 1.44 14.39
CA ILE A 548 0.90 0.97 13.35
C ILE A 548 0.34 1.37 11.99
N CYS A 549 1.18 1.77 11.05
CA CYS A 549 0.76 2.20 9.72
C CYS A 549 1.61 1.64 8.57
N GLY A 550 2.64 0.83 8.85
CA GLY A 550 3.37 0.08 7.84
C GLY A 550 2.51 -1.00 7.17
N GLU A 551 3.03 -1.63 6.14
CA GLU A 551 2.28 -2.64 5.37
C GLU A 551 1.83 -3.84 6.20
N HIS A 552 2.55 -4.17 7.25
CA HIS A 552 2.21 -5.20 8.21
C HIS A 552 0.84 -4.99 8.89
N ALA A 553 0.38 -3.75 8.96
CA ALA A 553 -0.92 -3.41 9.57
C ALA A 553 -2.14 -4.01 8.83
N GLY A 554 -1.94 -4.53 7.63
CA GLY A 554 -2.96 -5.25 6.84
C GLY A 554 -2.79 -6.77 6.83
N ASP A 555 -1.72 -7.31 7.45
CA ASP A 555 -1.50 -8.74 7.55
C ASP A 555 -2.13 -9.31 8.82
N PRO A 556 -2.98 -10.36 8.73
CA PRO A 556 -3.70 -10.90 9.87
C PRO A 556 -2.82 -11.27 11.07
N LYS A 557 -1.70 -11.96 10.85
CA LYS A 557 -0.77 -12.36 11.93
C LYS A 557 -0.16 -11.15 12.63
N SER A 558 0.20 -10.14 11.86
CA SER A 558 0.74 -8.88 12.38
C SER A 558 -0.32 -8.09 13.16
N VAL A 559 -1.59 -8.12 12.72
CA VAL A 559 -2.72 -7.52 13.45
C VAL A 559 -2.94 -8.21 14.79
N GLU A 560 -2.91 -9.55 14.83
CA GLU A 560 -2.98 -10.32 16.08
C GLU A 560 -1.84 -9.96 17.03
N PHE A 561 -0.60 -9.82 16.53
CA PHE A 561 0.52 -9.36 17.33
C PHE A 561 0.26 -7.96 17.91
N CYS A 562 -0.21 -7.02 17.10
CA CYS A 562 -0.55 -5.66 17.56
C CYS A 562 -1.63 -5.67 18.66
N HIS A 563 -2.63 -6.57 18.53
CA HIS A 563 -3.65 -6.76 19.56
C HIS A 563 -3.03 -7.27 20.87
N ARG A 564 -2.17 -8.30 20.81
CA ARG A 564 -1.52 -8.90 22.00
C ARG A 564 -0.67 -7.91 22.79
N ILE A 565 0.08 -7.04 22.08
CA ILE A 565 0.93 -6.02 22.74
C ILE A 565 0.17 -4.74 23.12
N GLY A 566 -1.14 -4.70 22.85
CA GLY A 566 -2.03 -3.65 23.34
C GLY A 566 -1.99 -2.35 22.53
N LEU A 567 -1.76 -2.37 21.22
CA LEU A 567 -1.95 -1.19 20.39
C LEU A 567 -3.41 -0.69 20.41
N ASP A 568 -3.62 0.58 20.10
CA ASP A 568 -4.94 1.19 20.02
C ASP A 568 -5.55 1.06 18.62
N TYR A 569 -4.72 1.08 17.57
CA TYR A 569 -5.19 0.94 16.19
C TYR A 569 -4.14 0.33 15.26
N VAL A 570 -4.62 -0.25 14.17
CA VAL A 570 -3.85 -0.58 12.97
C VAL A 570 -4.34 0.28 11.80
N SER A 571 -3.45 0.61 10.86
CA SER A 571 -3.79 1.42 9.68
C SER A 571 -3.20 0.77 8.43
N CYS A 572 -4.07 0.34 7.53
CA CYS A 572 -3.70 -0.40 6.32
C CYS A 572 -4.31 0.24 5.07
N SER A 573 -3.96 -0.28 3.89
CA SER A 573 -4.60 0.18 2.64
C SER A 573 -6.13 -0.02 2.71
N PRO A 574 -6.94 0.82 2.01
CA PRO A 574 -8.40 0.76 2.09
C PRO A 574 -8.99 -0.63 1.87
N TYR A 575 -8.48 -1.38 0.89
CA TYR A 575 -8.96 -2.72 0.58
C TYR A 575 -8.61 -3.78 1.64
N ARG A 576 -7.64 -3.52 2.51
CA ARG A 576 -7.30 -4.42 3.63
C ARG A 576 -8.09 -4.12 4.92
N VAL A 577 -8.83 -3.02 4.97
CA VAL A 577 -9.62 -2.65 6.15
C VAL A 577 -10.58 -3.77 6.61
N PRO A 578 -11.38 -4.44 5.76
CA PRO A 578 -12.24 -5.52 6.21
C PRO A 578 -11.47 -6.73 6.74
N ILE A 579 -10.32 -7.05 6.12
CA ILE A 579 -9.43 -8.15 6.54
C ILE A 579 -8.89 -7.85 7.94
N ALA A 580 -8.37 -6.63 8.16
CA ALA A 580 -7.84 -6.20 9.45
C ALA A 580 -8.94 -6.13 10.52
N ARG A 581 -10.19 -5.77 10.18
CA ARG A 581 -11.34 -5.78 11.10
C ARG A 581 -11.67 -7.18 11.58
N LEU A 582 -11.62 -8.18 10.70
CA LEU A 582 -11.83 -9.57 11.10
C LEU A 582 -10.64 -10.11 11.90
N ALA A 583 -9.40 -9.83 11.50
CA ALA A 583 -8.22 -10.27 12.22
C ALA A 583 -8.11 -9.65 13.63
N ALA A 584 -8.70 -8.48 13.84
CA ALA A 584 -8.73 -7.79 15.13
C ALA A 584 -9.83 -8.30 16.07
N ALA A 585 -10.78 -9.06 15.55
CA ALA A 585 -11.91 -9.62 16.28
C ALA A 585 -11.58 -10.98 16.89
#